data_f5bb2ddd5d21de5018919ed5d9587a9d
#
_entry.id   f5bb2ddd5d21de5018919ed5d9587a9d
#
_cell.length_a   1.000
_cell.length_b   1.000
_cell.length_c   1.000
_cell.angle_alpha   90.00
_cell.angle_beta   90.00
_cell.angle_gamma   90.00
#
_symmetry.space_group_name_H-M   'P 1'
#
loop_
_entity.id
_entity.type
_entity.pdbx_description
1 polymer ?
#
loop_
_entity_poly.entity_id
_entity_poly.type
_entity_poly.pdbx_seq_one_letter_code
_entity_poly.pdbx_strand_id
1 'polypeptide(L)'
;QSPRQWHVSISGNDSADGSATAPLRHIQTAAERAYPGDVVIVHEGVYRERVAPPRGGESKERPITYQAAEGEKVEIKGSEVIKNWRRLNNETWETVIPNSLFGDFNPYNDTIHGDWLARGQWSHTGEVYLNDRALAETERLEDVLLNKGNRQLWYSKVGNDSTWIWANFPGCDPNRELVEINVRRTVFYPEKPFVNYITVRGFHVSQAATPWAPPTAEQIGAIGTHWSKGWTIEDNVVTHSKCVGITLGKYGDEWDNKAESVEGYVGTVKRALDNQWNREHIGSHSVRHNRVFFCGQAGIAGSLGAIFSTISDNVVHDIGSSSFWGYELAGIKLHAAIDAVIEHNHIYRTEGGIWLDWMTQGTRVTRNLLHDNRVQDFSLEVNHGPIIVDNNLFLSPELAQVKLSQGVAFVHNTIAWKIWPTGDVDERQTPYMFPHDTQIKGYHDCPCGNVCYFNNLLLRENLSMYENSKLPTKMEGNVVDTLVQYRVEEMADGWYLEFIPTKSLSKECTKALVYSQQLGEAAIPRQRIELPDGKKAFDKDYLGRKRKKRGNLPGAIEFKGDSRVRVKVYDTWN
;
A
#
# COMPACT_ATOMS: atom_id res chain seq x y z
N GLN A 1 -16.86 -17.96 26.75
CA GLN A 1 -15.77 -17.62 27.70
C GLN A 1 -15.60 -16.11 27.76
N SER A 2 -15.28 -15.57 28.96
CA SER A 2 -14.93 -14.16 29.12
C SER A 2 -13.61 -13.87 28.43
N PRO A 3 -13.45 -12.67 27.82
CA PRO A 3 -12.20 -12.27 27.17
C PRO A 3 -11.01 -12.34 28.14
N ARG A 4 -9.89 -12.81 27.63
CA ARG A 4 -8.66 -12.98 28.39
C ARG A 4 -7.54 -12.12 27.81
N GLN A 5 -6.65 -11.65 28.70
CA GLN A 5 -5.40 -11.01 28.29
C GLN A 5 -4.24 -12.01 28.40
N TRP A 6 -3.48 -12.11 27.30
CA TRP A 6 -2.27 -12.91 27.21
C TRP A 6 -1.08 -11.97 27.14
N HIS A 7 -0.18 -12.07 28.10
CA HIS A 7 1.04 -11.25 28.11
C HIS A 7 2.21 -12.01 27.51
N VAL A 8 2.99 -11.32 26.69
CA VAL A 8 4.19 -11.83 26.03
C VAL A 8 5.36 -10.90 26.34
N SER A 9 6.49 -11.46 26.75
CA SER A 9 7.70 -10.70 27.11
C SER A 9 8.95 -11.45 26.66
N ILE A 10 10.00 -10.74 26.27
CA ILE A 10 11.29 -11.37 25.93
C ILE A 10 11.91 -12.10 27.13
N SER A 11 11.51 -11.77 28.36
CA SER A 11 11.90 -12.51 29.56
C SER A 11 10.89 -13.57 30.00
N GLY A 12 9.86 -13.82 29.16
CA GLY A 12 8.81 -14.79 29.45
C GLY A 12 9.21 -16.24 29.22
N ASN A 13 8.26 -17.12 29.49
CA ASN A 13 8.42 -18.57 29.32
C ASN A 13 7.13 -19.15 28.72
N ASP A 14 7.28 -19.90 27.64
CA ASP A 14 6.12 -20.49 26.95
C ASP A 14 5.40 -21.57 27.74
N SER A 15 5.99 -22.04 28.83
CA SER A 15 5.33 -22.92 29.80
C SER A 15 4.51 -22.18 30.87
N ALA A 16 4.61 -20.83 30.90
CA ALA A 16 3.88 -19.99 31.84
C ALA A 16 2.39 -19.90 31.49
N ASP A 17 1.59 -19.28 32.36
CA ASP A 17 0.15 -19.16 32.15
C ASP A 17 -0.26 -17.95 31.28
N GLY A 18 0.70 -17.09 30.94
CA GLY A 18 0.44 -15.91 30.10
C GLY A 18 -0.16 -14.72 30.83
N SER A 19 -0.18 -14.74 32.16
CA SER A 19 -0.57 -13.57 32.94
C SER A 19 0.50 -12.49 32.93
N ALA A 20 0.17 -11.29 33.44
CA ALA A 20 1.13 -10.18 33.50
C ALA A 20 2.38 -10.51 34.32
N THR A 21 2.23 -11.34 35.37
CA THR A 21 3.34 -11.77 36.23
C THR A 21 4.06 -13.02 35.76
N ALA A 22 3.46 -13.78 34.82
CA ALA A 22 4.02 -15.00 34.25
C ALA A 22 3.79 -15.00 32.71
N PRO A 23 4.44 -14.07 31.99
CA PRO A 23 4.21 -13.91 30.55
C PRO A 23 4.81 -15.04 29.73
N LEU A 24 4.27 -15.21 28.52
CA LEU A 24 4.81 -16.11 27.49
C LEU A 24 6.04 -15.48 26.86
N ARG A 25 6.89 -16.33 26.24
CA ARG A 25 8.09 -15.83 25.55
C ARG A 25 7.82 -15.47 24.10
N HIS A 26 6.97 -16.21 23.40
CA HIS A 26 6.70 -16.02 21.98
C HIS A 26 5.27 -15.55 21.73
N ILE A 27 5.12 -14.64 20.79
CA ILE A 27 3.80 -14.16 20.35
C ILE A 27 3.00 -15.32 19.75
N GLN A 28 3.67 -16.19 18.99
CA GLN A 28 3.02 -17.36 18.38
C GLN A 28 2.41 -18.29 19.45
N THR A 29 3.04 -18.46 20.58
CA THR A 29 2.48 -19.25 21.69
C THR A 29 1.17 -18.66 22.18
N ALA A 30 1.11 -17.33 22.32
CA ALA A 30 -0.13 -16.64 22.67
C ALA A 30 -1.18 -16.78 21.57
N ALA A 31 -0.78 -16.70 20.30
CA ALA A 31 -1.68 -16.88 19.16
C ALA A 31 -2.36 -18.25 19.19
N GLU A 32 -1.63 -19.28 19.54
CA GLU A 32 -2.15 -20.65 19.64
C GLU A 32 -3.16 -20.82 20.76
N ARG A 33 -3.11 -19.97 21.78
CA ARG A 33 -3.98 -20.03 22.97
C ARG A 33 -5.15 -19.05 22.91
N ALA A 34 -5.07 -18.01 22.09
CA ALA A 34 -6.08 -16.95 22.05
C ALA A 34 -7.37 -17.39 21.36
N TYR A 35 -8.50 -16.95 21.90
CA TYR A 35 -9.84 -17.16 21.36
C TYR A 35 -10.57 -15.84 21.13
N PRO A 36 -11.69 -15.83 20.40
CA PRO A 36 -12.42 -14.60 20.09
C PRO A 36 -12.69 -13.73 21.32
N GLY A 37 -12.35 -12.45 21.23
CA GLY A 37 -12.41 -11.47 22.30
C GLY A 37 -11.12 -11.31 23.09
N ASP A 38 -10.17 -12.24 22.98
CA ASP A 38 -8.91 -12.17 23.70
C ASP A 38 -7.99 -11.08 23.15
N VAL A 39 -7.13 -10.57 24.03
CA VAL A 39 -6.12 -9.57 23.69
C VAL A 39 -4.73 -10.13 24.04
N VAL A 40 -3.84 -10.17 23.07
CA VAL A 40 -2.44 -10.51 23.25
C VAL A 40 -1.68 -9.20 23.41
N ILE A 41 -1.11 -8.96 24.57
CA ILE A 41 -0.34 -7.76 24.91
C ILE A 41 1.14 -8.12 24.90
N VAL A 42 1.87 -7.53 23.96
CA VAL A 42 3.29 -7.80 23.76
C VAL A 42 4.11 -6.68 24.38
N HIS A 43 5.03 -7.04 25.27
CA HIS A 43 5.88 -6.09 25.98
C HIS A 43 7.16 -5.79 25.21
N GLU A 44 7.82 -4.70 25.55
CA GLU A 44 9.01 -4.17 24.90
C GLU A 44 10.06 -5.23 24.58
N GLY A 45 10.57 -5.19 23.36
CA GLY A 45 11.67 -6.04 22.93
C GLY A 45 11.64 -6.33 21.44
N VAL A 46 12.62 -7.12 21.01
CA VAL A 46 12.73 -7.61 19.64
C VAL A 46 12.35 -9.07 19.60
N TYR A 47 11.33 -9.38 18.81
CA TYR A 47 10.78 -10.73 18.64
C TYR A 47 11.15 -11.22 17.25
N ARG A 48 11.99 -12.24 17.16
CA ARG A 48 12.43 -12.81 15.89
C ARG A 48 11.63 -14.08 15.62
N GLU A 49 10.43 -13.87 15.09
CA GLU A 49 9.49 -14.96 14.84
C GLU A 49 8.48 -14.56 13.75
N ARG A 50 7.80 -15.55 13.22
CA ARG A 50 6.58 -15.36 12.44
C ARG A 50 5.38 -15.60 13.34
N VAL A 51 4.42 -14.68 13.30
CA VAL A 51 3.13 -14.85 13.94
C VAL A 51 2.12 -15.28 12.89
N ALA A 52 1.61 -16.51 13.02
CA ALA A 52 0.59 -17.09 12.16
C ALA A 52 -0.62 -17.48 13.02
N PRO A 53 -1.60 -16.58 13.19
CA PRO A 53 -2.78 -16.89 13.99
C PRO A 53 -3.51 -18.12 13.43
N PRO A 54 -3.73 -19.16 14.25
CA PRO A 54 -4.41 -20.38 13.76
C PRO A 54 -5.92 -20.22 13.68
N ARG A 55 -6.48 -19.22 14.37
CA ARG A 55 -7.91 -18.89 14.38
C ARG A 55 -8.12 -17.40 14.45
N GLY A 56 -9.29 -16.98 13.99
CA GLY A 56 -9.72 -15.59 14.04
C GLY A 56 -10.71 -15.29 15.18
N GLY A 57 -11.14 -14.04 15.20
CA GLY A 57 -12.24 -13.60 16.04
C GLY A 57 -13.59 -14.06 15.49
N GLU A 58 -14.64 -13.66 16.19
CA GLU A 58 -16.01 -14.03 15.87
C GLU A 58 -16.75 -12.95 15.09
N SER A 59 -16.45 -11.69 15.41
CA SER A 59 -17.07 -10.52 14.80
C SER A 59 -16.16 -9.30 14.96
N LYS A 60 -16.58 -8.18 14.41
CA LYS A 60 -15.88 -6.90 14.59
C LYS A 60 -15.81 -6.50 16.06
N GLU A 61 -16.82 -6.84 16.85
CA GLU A 61 -16.90 -6.54 18.28
C GLU A 61 -16.16 -7.58 19.15
N ARG A 62 -15.86 -8.75 18.58
CA ARG A 62 -15.13 -9.83 19.25
C ARG A 62 -13.96 -10.34 18.41
N PRO A 63 -13.00 -9.46 18.08
CA PRO A 63 -11.79 -9.88 17.37
C PRO A 63 -10.83 -10.62 18.29
N ILE A 64 -9.77 -11.18 17.74
CA ILE A 64 -8.56 -11.48 18.49
C ILE A 64 -7.59 -10.33 18.21
N THR A 65 -7.15 -9.66 19.28
CA THR A 65 -6.30 -8.49 19.17
C THR A 65 -4.86 -8.81 19.55
N TYR A 66 -3.93 -8.43 18.70
CA TYR A 66 -2.49 -8.47 18.96
C TYR A 66 -2.01 -7.03 19.03
N GLN A 67 -1.49 -6.61 20.17
CA GLN A 67 -1.06 -5.22 20.33
C GLN A 67 0.22 -5.10 21.14
N ALA A 68 1.00 -4.08 20.83
CA ALA A 68 2.08 -3.65 21.70
C ALA A 68 1.50 -3.05 22.98
N ALA A 69 2.16 -3.29 24.10
CA ALA A 69 1.81 -2.61 25.36
C ALA A 69 1.95 -1.10 25.15
N GLU A 70 1.04 -0.34 25.75
CA GLU A 70 0.99 1.10 25.54
C GLU A 70 2.31 1.78 25.96
N GLY A 71 2.87 2.59 25.06
CA GLY A 71 4.12 3.31 25.27
C GLY A 71 5.38 2.47 25.17
N GLU A 72 5.27 1.18 24.84
CA GLU A 72 6.41 0.27 24.72
C GLU A 72 6.75 0.02 23.25
N LYS A 73 8.05 -0.01 22.92
CA LYS A 73 8.52 -0.31 21.58
C LYS A 73 8.65 -1.80 21.39
N VAL A 74 7.81 -2.37 20.53
CA VAL A 74 7.79 -3.79 20.20
C VAL A 74 8.14 -3.98 18.73
N GLU A 75 9.25 -4.66 18.48
CA GLU A 75 9.69 -4.98 17.11
C GLU A 75 9.49 -6.47 16.84
N ILE A 76 8.90 -6.79 15.71
CA ILE A 76 8.79 -8.16 15.21
C ILE A 76 9.55 -8.22 13.89
N LYS A 77 10.59 -9.05 13.83
CA LYS A 77 11.51 -9.07 12.70
C LYS A 77 11.53 -10.42 11.99
N GLY A 78 11.55 -10.38 10.66
CA GLY A 78 11.74 -11.56 9.81
C GLY A 78 13.20 -11.96 9.65
N SER A 79 14.08 -11.50 10.50
CA SER A 79 15.53 -11.63 10.38
C SER A 79 16.18 -12.27 11.59
N GLU A 80 17.45 -12.66 11.40
CA GLU A 80 18.33 -13.07 12.49
C GLU A 80 19.61 -12.24 12.49
N VAL A 81 20.19 -12.06 13.66
CA VAL A 81 21.50 -11.41 13.82
C VAL A 81 22.58 -12.37 13.40
N ILE A 82 23.48 -11.91 12.54
CA ILE A 82 24.60 -12.71 12.08
C ILE A 82 25.92 -12.12 12.62
N LYS A 83 26.68 -12.97 13.28
CA LYS A 83 28.04 -12.74 13.71
C LYS A 83 28.97 -13.68 12.94
N ASN A 84 30.21 -13.76 13.31
CA ASN A 84 31.22 -14.61 12.65
C ASN A 84 31.52 -14.20 11.21
N TRP A 85 31.50 -12.91 10.95
CA TRP A 85 31.99 -12.36 9.69
C TRP A 85 33.51 -12.44 9.66
N ARG A 86 34.06 -12.96 8.57
CA ARG A 86 35.48 -13.07 8.32
C ARG A 86 35.91 -12.03 7.28
N ARG A 87 36.90 -11.24 7.62
CA ARG A 87 37.41 -10.20 6.73
C ARG A 87 38.23 -10.82 5.58
N LEU A 88 37.91 -10.46 4.35
CA LEU A 88 38.64 -10.89 3.15
C LEU A 88 39.62 -9.81 2.66
N ASN A 89 39.18 -8.57 2.65
CA ASN A 89 40.01 -7.40 2.29
C ASN A 89 39.48 -6.18 3.07
N ASN A 90 39.90 -4.97 2.69
CA ASN A 90 39.62 -3.76 3.47
C ASN A 90 38.19 -3.57 3.90
N GLU A 91 37.23 -3.86 3.04
CA GLU A 91 35.81 -3.58 3.30
C GLU A 91 34.88 -4.78 3.03
N THR A 92 35.44 -5.86 2.50
CA THR A 92 34.68 -7.04 2.12
C THR A 92 34.84 -8.14 3.15
N TRP A 93 33.70 -8.65 3.59
CA TRP A 93 33.59 -9.69 4.60
C TRP A 93 32.76 -10.85 4.08
N GLU A 94 33.00 -12.03 4.63
CA GLU A 94 32.31 -13.26 4.28
C GLU A 94 31.75 -13.92 5.54
N THR A 95 30.56 -14.48 5.43
CA THR A 95 30.03 -15.39 6.45
C THR A 95 29.50 -16.65 5.81
N VAL A 96 29.53 -17.74 6.56
CA VAL A 96 28.98 -19.05 6.15
C VAL A 96 27.91 -19.44 7.16
N ILE A 97 26.71 -19.72 6.67
CA ILE A 97 25.56 -19.98 7.48
C ILE A 97 25.06 -21.40 7.19
N PRO A 98 24.86 -22.25 8.22
CA PRO A 98 24.25 -23.56 8.01
C PRO A 98 22.84 -23.39 7.45
N ASN A 99 22.50 -24.18 6.42
CA ASN A 99 21.16 -24.12 5.82
C ASN A 99 20.05 -24.50 6.81
N SER A 100 20.40 -25.20 7.90
CA SER A 100 19.46 -25.49 8.99
C SER A 100 18.87 -24.25 9.64
N LEU A 101 19.54 -23.08 9.58
CA LEU A 101 19.01 -21.83 10.07
C LEU A 101 17.72 -21.44 9.36
N PHE A 102 17.59 -21.77 8.09
CA PHE A 102 16.46 -21.35 7.25
C PHE A 102 15.27 -22.31 7.32
N GLY A 103 15.45 -23.54 7.83
CA GLY A 103 14.38 -24.53 7.79
C GLY A 103 13.98 -24.88 6.35
N ASP A 104 12.70 -24.80 6.04
CA ASP A 104 12.17 -25.15 4.71
C ASP A 104 12.24 -23.99 3.70
N PHE A 105 12.61 -22.81 4.13
CA PHE A 105 12.64 -21.62 3.27
C PHE A 105 13.97 -20.88 3.39
N ASN A 106 14.77 -20.90 2.31
CA ASN A 106 16.01 -20.15 2.23
C ASN A 106 15.83 -18.96 1.26
N PRO A 107 15.75 -17.73 1.76
CA PRO A 107 15.58 -16.54 0.92
C PRO A 107 16.71 -16.33 -0.10
N TYR A 108 17.88 -16.88 0.18
CA TYR A 108 19.06 -16.73 -0.69
C TYR A 108 19.06 -17.73 -1.85
N ASN A 109 18.09 -18.64 -1.87
CA ASN A 109 17.80 -19.56 -2.97
C ASN A 109 16.40 -19.31 -3.56
N ASP A 110 15.76 -18.22 -3.18
CA ASP A 110 14.44 -17.84 -3.65
C ASP A 110 14.54 -16.53 -4.44
N THR A 111 14.37 -16.62 -5.76
CA THR A 111 14.45 -15.46 -6.63
C THR A 111 13.17 -14.65 -6.64
N ILE A 112 13.30 -13.37 -6.93
CA ILE A 112 12.14 -12.52 -7.27
C ILE A 112 11.64 -12.98 -8.63
N HIS A 113 10.38 -13.42 -8.68
CA HIS A 113 9.76 -13.92 -9.92
C HIS A 113 8.24 -13.81 -9.85
N GLY A 114 7.61 -13.74 -10.98
CA GLY A 114 6.16 -13.74 -11.08
C GLY A 114 5.63 -12.89 -12.21
N ASP A 115 4.31 -12.92 -12.36
CA ASP A 115 3.61 -12.19 -13.40
C ASP A 115 3.88 -10.69 -13.29
N TRP A 116 4.08 -10.05 -14.45
CA TRP A 116 4.40 -8.63 -14.64
C TRP A 116 5.72 -8.14 -14.03
N LEU A 117 6.57 -9.02 -13.54
CA LEU A 117 7.95 -8.66 -13.23
C LEU A 117 8.71 -8.47 -14.55
N ALA A 118 9.33 -7.31 -14.75
CA ALA A 118 9.96 -6.96 -16.04
C ALA A 118 11.47 -7.16 -16.04
N ARG A 119 12.15 -6.96 -14.90
CA ARG A 119 13.60 -7.11 -14.79
C ARG A 119 14.01 -7.43 -13.36
N GLY A 120 15.24 -7.95 -13.21
CA GLY A 120 15.81 -8.28 -11.90
C GLY A 120 15.48 -9.68 -11.42
N GLN A 121 15.23 -10.61 -12.34
CA GLN A 121 14.94 -12.00 -12.02
C GLN A 121 16.11 -12.73 -11.36
N TRP A 122 17.32 -12.16 -11.41
CA TRP A 122 18.49 -12.65 -10.68
C TRP A 122 18.42 -12.31 -9.18
N SER A 123 17.64 -11.30 -8.83
CA SER A 123 17.48 -10.81 -7.46
C SER A 123 16.79 -11.84 -6.58
N HIS A 124 17.12 -11.86 -5.28
CA HIS A 124 16.57 -12.81 -4.32
C HIS A 124 15.69 -12.10 -3.29
N THR A 125 14.85 -12.86 -2.62
CA THR A 125 14.06 -12.34 -1.50
C THR A 125 14.93 -12.09 -0.25
N GLY A 126 16.13 -12.66 -0.22
CA GLY A 126 17.14 -12.39 0.79
C GLY A 126 17.60 -10.94 0.81
N GLU A 127 18.09 -10.49 1.96
CA GLU A 127 18.65 -9.15 2.17
C GLU A 127 19.62 -9.13 3.33
N VAL A 128 20.59 -8.22 3.27
CA VAL A 128 21.56 -7.97 4.34
C VAL A 128 21.35 -6.56 4.86
N TYR A 129 21.25 -6.41 6.18
CA TYR A 129 21.01 -5.12 6.82
C TYR A 129 22.18 -4.76 7.74
N LEU A 130 22.64 -3.53 7.67
CA LEU A 130 23.62 -2.93 8.59
C LEU A 130 22.95 -1.79 9.33
N ASN A 131 22.79 -1.94 10.64
CA ASN A 131 22.17 -0.91 11.50
C ASN A 131 20.82 -0.44 10.92
N ASP A 132 19.94 -1.37 10.62
CA ASP A 132 18.59 -1.18 10.06
C ASP A 132 18.55 -0.58 8.65
N ARG A 133 19.64 -0.63 7.91
CA ARG A 133 19.69 -0.20 6.51
C ARG A 133 20.04 -1.37 5.60
N ALA A 134 19.28 -1.55 4.53
CA ALA A 134 19.56 -2.60 3.56
C ALA A 134 20.77 -2.27 2.70
N LEU A 135 21.65 -3.25 2.53
CA LEU A 135 22.67 -3.23 1.48
C LEU A 135 22.01 -3.57 0.14
N ALA A 136 22.67 -3.25 -0.95
CA ALA A 136 22.17 -3.58 -2.29
C ALA A 136 22.71 -4.92 -2.77
N GLU A 137 21.82 -5.79 -3.22
CA GLU A 137 22.22 -7.04 -3.87
C GLU A 137 22.87 -6.77 -5.21
N THR A 138 23.94 -7.50 -5.53
CA THR A 138 24.57 -7.47 -6.85
C THR A 138 24.47 -8.84 -7.53
N GLU A 139 24.50 -8.84 -8.86
CA GLU A 139 24.38 -10.04 -9.68
C GLU A 139 25.66 -10.90 -9.66
N ARG A 140 26.81 -10.30 -9.36
CA ARG A 140 28.11 -10.99 -9.45
C ARG A 140 28.96 -10.77 -8.22
N LEU A 141 29.62 -11.84 -7.78
CA LEU A 141 30.53 -11.81 -6.65
C LEU A 141 31.66 -10.76 -6.85
N GLU A 142 32.16 -10.61 -8.06
CA GLU A 142 33.24 -9.67 -8.38
C GLU A 142 32.88 -8.23 -8.02
N ASP A 143 31.62 -7.86 -8.12
CA ASP A 143 31.19 -6.51 -7.78
C ASP A 143 31.39 -6.22 -6.29
N VAL A 144 31.18 -7.22 -5.43
CA VAL A 144 31.45 -7.12 -4.00
C VAL A 144 32.94 -7.11 -3.71
N LEU A 145 33.69 -8.04 -4.31
CA LEU A 145 35.14 -8.21 -4.07
C LEU A 145 35.95 -7.01 -4.53
N LEU A 146 35.62 -6.43 -5.66
CA LEU A 146 36.34 -5.28 -6.24
C LEU A 146 35.83 -3.95 -5.69
N ASN A 147 34.60 -3.87 -5.29
CA ASN A 147 33.92 -2.71 -4.73
C ASN A 147 34.35 -1.36 -5.31
N LYS A 148 34.28 -1.23 -6.61
CA LYS A 148 34.57 0.04 -7.30
C LYS A 148 33.47 1.05 -6.97
N GLY A 149 33.79 2.08 -6.19
CA GLY A 149 32.87 3.18 -5.88
C GLY A 149 32.30 3.19 -4.46
N ASN A 150 32.86 2.46 -3.51
CA ASN A 150 32.47 2.46 -2.08
C ASN A 150 30.97 2.21 -1.84
N ARG A 151 30.36 1.32 -2.61
CA ARG A 151 28.97 0.96 -2.43
C ARG A 151 28.83 -0.14 -1.37
N GLN A 152 27.72 -0.16 -0.66
CA GLN A 152 27.38 -1.22 0.28
C GLN A 152 26.62 -2.32 -0.47
N LEU A 153 27.35 -3.32 -0.93
CA LEU A 153 26.83 -4.41 -1.76
C LEU A 153 26.87 -5.73 -1.00
N TRP A 154 26.04 -6.67 -1.44
CA TRP A 154 26.12 -8.06 -1.01
C TRP A 154 25.84 -9.01 -2.16
N TYR A 155 26.35 -10.24 -2.01
CA TYR A 155 26.14 -11.36 -2.91
C TYR A 155 26.07 -12.65 -2.10
N SER A 156 25.28 -13.62 -2.54
CA SER A 156 25.16 -14.91 -1.85
C SER A 156 25.27 -16.08 -2.81
N LYS A 157 25.63 -17.23 -2.23
CA LYS A 157 25.64 -18.51 -2.92
C LYS A 157 25.14 -19.59 -1.97
N VAL A 158 24.18 -20.39 -2.42
CA VAL A 158 23.62 -21.47 -1.64
C VAL A 158 24.19 -22.81 -2.12
N GLY A 159 24.79 -23.56 -1.21
CA GLY A 159 25.26 -24.92 -1.43
C GLY A 159 24.35 -25.94 -0.73
N ASN A 160 24.79 -27.19 -0.70
CA ASN A 160 23.99 -28.29 -0.13
C ASN A 160 23.74 -28.15 1.38
N ASP A 161 24.76 -27.73 2.13
CA ASP A 161 24.69 -27.63 3.59
C ASP A 161 24.81 -26.23 4.12
N SER A 162 25.29 -25.30 3.30
CA SER A 162 25.67 -23.95 3.75
C SER A 162 25.27 -22.90 2.73
N THR A 163 25.04 -21.71 3.25
CA THR A 163 24.84 -20.49 2.46
C THR A 163 25.99 -19.53 2.77
N TRP A 164 26.68 -19.06 1.71
CA TRP A 164 27.74 -18.07 1.80
C TRP A 164 27.17 -16.69 1.49
N ILE A 165 27.55 -15.70 2.29
CA ILE A 165 27.21 -14.29 2.03
C ILE A 165 28.50 -13.47 2.07
N TRP A 166 28.73 -12.70 1.02
CA TRP A 166 29.79 -11.70 0.93
C TRP A 166 29.15 -10.32 0.95
N ALA A 167 29.70 -9.42 1.74
CA ALA A 167 29.13 -8.07 1.88
C ALA A 167 30.22 -7.03 2.14
N ASN A 168 29.94 -5.80 1.74
CA ASN A 168 30.81 -4.67 2.02
C ASN A 168 30.34 -3.94 3.27
N PHE A 169 31.26 -3.72 4.22
CA PHE A 169 30.99 -2.95 5.43
C PHE A 169 32.04 -1.85 5.57
N PRO A 170 31.89 -0.74 4.80
CA PRO A 170 32.86 0.33 4.81
C PRO A 170 33.03 0.98 6.19
N GLY A 171 34.27 1.04 6.68
CA GLY A 171 34.60 1.75 7.89
C GLY A 171 34.14 1.12 9.20
N CYS A 172 33.68 -0.13 9.20
CA CYS A 172 33.25 -0.80 10.42
C CYS A 172 33.53 -2.30 10.43
N ASP A 173 33.46 -2.89 11.63
CA ASP A 173 33.54 -4.33 11.84
C ASP A 173 32.12 -4.85 12.02
N PRO A 174 31.60 -5.67 11.07
CA PRO A 174 30.23 -6.18 11.16
C PRO A 174 29.98 -7.03 12.40
N ASN A 175 31.02 -7.59 13.02
CA ASN A 175 30.88 -8.36 14.26
C ASN A 175 30.61 -7.48 15.48
N ARG A 176 30.85 -6.17 15.37
CA ARG A 176 30.59 -5.18 16.42
C ARG A 176 29.37 -4.31 16.15
N GLU A 177 28.76 -4.46 14.97
CA GLU A 177 27.58 -3.72 14.56
C GLU A 177 26.36 -4.63 14.55
N LEU A 178 25.18 -4.05 14.41
CA LEU A 178 23.96 -4.81 14.20
C LEU A 178 23.87 -5.20 12.73
N VAL A 179 24.26 -6.44 12.41
CA VAL A 179 24.12 -6.99 11.06
C VAL A 179 23.11 -8.11 11.11
N GLU A 180 22.07 -7.98 10.29
CA GLU A 180 20.96 -8.91 10.23
C GLU A 180 20.78 -9.41 8.80
N ILE A 181 20.24 -10.61 8.67
CA ILE A 181 19.77 -11.15 7.39
C ILE A 181 18.32 -11.60 7.55
N ASN A 182 17.48 -11.38 6.55
CA ASN A 182 16.12 -11.89 6.59
C ASN A 182 16.13 -13.40 6.34
N VAL A 183 15.27 -14.11 7.07
CA VAL A 183 15.19 -15.58 7.02
C VAL A 183 13.75 -16.09 6.92
N ARG A 184 12.75 -15.21 7.16
CA ARG A 184 11.34 -15.57 7.15
C ARG A 184 10.61 -14.82 6.03
N ARG A 185 9.76 -15.54 5.32
CA ARG A 185 8.99 -15.00 4.18
C ARG A 185 8.03 -13.89 4.60
N THR A 186 7.51 -13.96 5.80
CA THR A 186 6.56 -13.00 6.35
C THR A 186 6.73 -12.89 7.86
N VAL A 187 6.10 -11.87 8.46
CA VAL A 187 6.19 -11.65 9.90
C VAL A 187 4.86 -11.88 10.60
N PHE A 188 3.77 -11.35 10.05
CA PHE A 188 2.44 -11.54 10.62
C PHE A 188 1.46 -11.93 9.51
N TYR A 189 1.21 -13.23 9.38
CA TYR A 189 0.45 -13.75 8.25
C TYR A 189 -0.11 -15.15 8.58
N PRO A 190 -1.43 -15.37 8.49
CA PRO A 190 -2.02 -16.67 8.77
C PRO A 190 -1.68 -17.69 7.67
N GLU A 191 -1.49 -18.95 8.04
CA GLU A 191 -1.22 -20.01 7.08
C GLU A 191 -2.46 -20.40 6.26
N LYS A 192 -3.65 -20.24 6.84
CA LYS A 192 -4.91 -20.65 6.22
C LYS A 192 -5.75 -19.45 5.82
N PRO A 193 -6.54 -19.56 4.74
CA PRO A 193 -7.62 -18.62 4.47
C PRO A 193 -8.67 -18.61 5.58
N PHE A 194 -9.51 -17.57 5.59
CA PHE A 194 -10.67 -17.43 6.48
C PHE A 194 -10.34 -17.29 7.97
N VAL A 195 -9.14 -16.85 8.30
CA VAL A 195 -8.80 -16.40 9.65
C VAL A 195 -9.24 -14.94 9.76
N ASN A 196 -10.46 -14.74 10.24
CA ASN A 196 -11.15 -13.45 10.21
C ASN A 196 -11.01 -12.67 11.51
N TYR A 197 -11.31 -11.36 11.45
CA TYR A 197 -11.44 -10.50 12.63
C TYR A 197 -10.21 -10.54 13.55
N ILE A 198 -9.06 -10.24 12.95
CA ILE A 198 -7.79 -10.05 13.66
C ILE A 198 -7.50 -8.55 13.73
N THR A 199 -7.08 -8.07 14.87
CA THR A 199 -6.52 -6.72 15.04
C THR A 199 -5.02 -6.81 15.28
N VAL A 200 -4.24 -6.05 14.50
CA VAL A 200 -2.78 -5.93 14.63
C VAL A 200 -2.46 -4.47 14.89
N ARG A 201 -1.95 -4.16 16.07
CA ARG A 201 -1.84 -2.76 16.52
C ARG A 201 -0.52 -2.45 17.22
N GLY A 202 0.15 -1.38 16.79
CA GLY A 202 1.24 -0.77 17.54
C GLY A 202 2.61 -1.42 17.40
N PHE A 203 2.81 -2.30 16.44
CA PHE A 203 4.08 -2.99 16.22
C PHE A 203 4.99 -2.28 15.23
N HIS A 204 6.30 -2.45 15.42
CA HIS A 204 7.30 -2.23 14.38
C HIS A 204 7.59 -3.58 13.71
N VAL A 205 7.17 -3.74 12.48
CA VAL A 205 7.34 -4.98 11.69
C VAL A 205 8.35 -4.73 10.61
N SER A 206 9.38 -5.57 10.51
CA SER A 206 10.45 -5.34 9.53
C SER A 206 11.16 -6.59 9.05
N GLN A 207 11.85 -6.43 7.93
CA GLN A 207 12.85 -7.38 7.42
C GLN A 207 12.26 -8.72 7.00
N ALA A 208 11.09 -8.70 6.38
CA ALA A 208 10.47 -9.89 5.78
C ALA A 208 11.02 -10.16 4.38
N ALA A 209 11.25 -11.43 4.06
CA ALA A 209 11.68 -11.89 2.75
C ALA A 209 10.46 -12.18 1.85
N THR A 210 9.61 -11.17 1.64
CA THR A 210 8.36 -11.34 0.92
C THR A 210 8.57 -11.55 -0.58
N PRO A 211 7.72 -12.37 -1.23
CA PRO A 211 7.80 -12.61 -2.66
C PRO A 211 7.21 -11.44 -3.46
N TRP A 212 7.55 -11.37 -4.73
CA TRP A 212 6.82 -10.55 -5.69
C TRP A 212 5.34 -10.92 -5.65
N ALA A 213 4.47 -9.95 -5.53
CA ALA A 213 3.05 -10.16 -5.27
C ALA A 213 2.18 -9.54 -6.39
N PRO A 214 2.09 -10.21 -7.56
CA PRO A 214 1.20 -9.77 -8.63
C PRO A 214 -0.27 -10.08 -8.28
N PRO A 215 -1.23 -9.51 -9.01
CA PRO A 215 -2.65 -9.74 -8.71
C PRO A 215 -3.11 -11.18 -8.98
N THR A 216 -2.31 -11.99 -9.67
CA THR A 216 -2.61 -13.38 -10.05
C THR A 216 -2.02 -14.42 -9.11
N ALA A 217 -1.36 -14.01 -8.03
CA ALA A 217 -0.73 -14.92 -7.09
C ALA A 217 -1.13 -14.59 -5.66
N GLU A 218 -0.86 -15.50 -4.74
CA GLU A 218 -0.99 -15.22 -3.31
C GLU A 218 -0.19 -13.97 -2.96
N GLN A 219 -0.83 -13.00 -2.34
CA GLN A 219 -0.17 -11.76 -1.95
C GLN A 219 0.27 -11.83 -0.50
N ILE A 220 1.55 -12.11 -0.30
CA ILE A 220 2.16 -12.25 1.02
C ILE A 220 2.95 -10.98 1.34
N GLY A 221 2.49 -10.20 2.31
CA GLY A 221 3.20 -9.03 2.82
C GLY A 221 3.94 -9.33 4.12
N ALA A 222 4.64 -8.34 4.64
CA ALA A 222 5.19 -8.44 5.99
C ALA A 222 4.08 -8.63 7.02
N ILE A 223 2.97 -7.90 6.84
CA ILE A 223 1.67 -8.17 7.46
C ILE A 223 0.68 -8.46 6.33
N GLY A 224 -0.11 -9.50 6.45
CA GLY A 224 -1.13 -9.78 5.45
C GLY A 224 -2.34 -10.49 6.02
N THR A 225 -3.49 -10.20 5.41
CA THR A 225 -4.77 -10.77 5.82
C THR A 225 -5.03 -12.13 5.18
N HIS A 226 -4.22 -12.51 4.20
CA HIS A 226 -4.37 -13.68 3.36
C HIS A 226 -5.71 -13.59 2.59
N TRP A 227 -6.63 -14.49 2.84
CA TRP A 227 -7.96 -14.52 2.24
C TRP A 227 -8.98 -14.58 3.35
N SER A 228 -9.49 -13.43 3.78
CA SER A 228 -10.24 -13.32 5.02
C SER A 228 -11.10 -12.06 5.08
N LYS A 229 -11.77 -11.87 6.20
CA LYS A 229 -12.66 -10.74 6.44
C LYS A 229 -12.33 -10.03 7.75
N GLY A 230 -12.48 -8.71 7.73
CA GLY A 230 -12.64 -7.93 8.95
C GLY A 230 -11.38 -7.69 9.77
N TRP A 231 -10.21 -7.66 9.16
CA TRP A 231 -8.98 -7.30 9.87
C TRP A 231 -8.92 -5.80 10.14
N THR A 232 -8.33 -5.46 11.27
CA THR A 232 -7.93 -4.09 11.61
C THR A 232 -6.41 -4.08 11.75
N ILE A 233 -5.74 -3.30 10.90
CA ILE A 233 -4.28 -3.14 10.92
C ILE A 233 -4.03 -1.66 11.16
N GLU A 234 -3.58 -1.29 12.37
CA GLU A 234 -3.47 0.11 12.75
C GLU A 234 -2.28 0.42 13.64
N ASP A 235 -1.79 1.65 13.55
CA ASP A 235 -0.72 2.18 14.40
C ASP A 235 0.60 1.40 14.29
N ASN A 236 0.86 0.75 13.16
CA ASN A 236 2.07 -0.01 12.94
C ASN A 236 3.10 0.77 12.11
N VAL A 237 4.36 0.49 12.34
CA VAL A 237 5.45 0.83 11.42
C VAL A 237 5.83 -0.45 10.69
N VAL A 238 5.73 -0.44 9.36
CA VAL A 238 6.08 -1.59 8.53
C VAL A 238 7.17 -1.16 7.55
N THR A 239 8.33 -1.78 7.65
CA THR A 239 9.49 -1.36 6.85
C THR A 239 10.34 -2.54 6.42
N HIS A 240 11.14 -2.33 5.38
CA HIS A 240 12.09 -3.34 4.88
C HIS A 240 11.42 -4.69 4.57
N SER A 241 10.24 -4.68 3.97
CA SER A 241 9.68 -5.85 3.31
C SER A 241 10.27 -5.93 1.90
N LYS A 242 10.73 -7.09 1.49
CA LYS A 242 11.40 -7.20 0.18
C LYS A 242 10.50 -6.74 -0.96
N CYS A 243 9.23 -7.11 -0.95
CA CYS A 243 8.26 -6.69 -1.95
C CYS A 243 7.14 -5.84 -1.35
N VAL A 244 6.12 -6.41 -0.74
CA VAL A 244 4.99 -5.63 -0.24
C VAL A 244 4.99 -5.53 1.29
N GLY A 245 4.65 -4.37 1.82
CA GLY A 245 4.55 -4.16 3.26
C GLY A 245 3.30 -4.78 3.87
N ILE A 246 2.12 -4.35 3.44
CA ILE A 246 0.83 -4.85 3.93
C ILE A 246 0.02 -5.39 2.74
N THR A 247 -0.48 -6.62 2.84
CA THR A 247 -1.30 -7.23 1.81
C THR A 247 -2.69 -7.60 2.32
N LEU A 248 -3.69 -7.39 1.46
CA LEU A 248 -5.10 -7.64 1.77
C LEU A 248 -5.68 -8.84 0.99
N GLY A 249 -4.81 -9.65 0.38
CA GLY A 249 -5.16 -10.85 -0.40
C GLY A 249 -5.06 -10.60 -1.89
N LYS A 250 -4.82 -11.59 -2.60
CA LYS A 250 -5.42 -12.86 -2.98
C LYS A 250 -4.82 -14.09 -2.21
N TYR A 251 -5.56 -15.18 -2.21
CA TYR A 251 -5.11 -16.52 -1.77
C TYR A 251 -4.25 -17.19 -2.84
N GLY A 252 -3.53 -18.25 -2.44
CA GLY A 252 -2.75 -19.07 -3.36
C GLY A 252 -3.56 -20.15 -4.05
N ASP A 253 -3.24 -20.43 -5.33
CA ASP A 253 -3.78 -21.55 -6.09
C ASP A 253 -2.75 -22.04 -7.12
N GLU A 254 -3.09 -23.08 -7.88
CA GLU A 254 -2.22 -23.68 -8.89
C GLU A 254 -1.87 -22.76 -10.06
N TRP A 255 -2.61 -21.64 -10.21
CA TRP A 255 -2.43 -20.68 -11.29
C TRP A 255 -1.54 -19.49 -10.89
N ASP A 256 -1.03 -19.50 -9.67
CA ASP A 256 -0.13 -18.44 -9.20
C ASP A 256 1.04 -18.23 -10.16
N ASN A 257 1.24 -16.99 -10.61
CA ASN A 257 2.29 -16.60 -11.56
C ASN A 257 2.21 -17.32 -12.92
N LYS A 258 1.04 -17.74 -13.35
CA LYS A 258 0.78 -18.42 -14.63
C LYS A 258 -0.43 -17.82 -15.37
N ALA A 259 -0.81 -16.61 -15.06
CA ALA A 259 -2.04 -16.01 -15.57
C ALA A 259 -1.82 -14.56 -16.05
N GLU A 260 -0.62 -14.28 -16.57
CA GLU A 260 -0.25 -12.96 -17.10
C GLU A 260 -0.90 -12.71 -18.45
N SER A 261 -2.21 -12.46 -18.43
CA SER A 261 -3.01 -12.08 -19.60
C SER A 261 -4.36 -11.56 -19.15
N VAL A 262 -5.13 -10.97 -20.06
CA VAL A 262 -6.51 -10.55 -19.79
C VAL A 262 -7.35 -11.78 -19.41
N GLU A 263 -7.31 -12.82 -20.24
CA GLU A 263 -8.03 -14.07 -19.99
C GLU A 263 -7.58 -14.76 -18.70
N GLY A 264 -6.29 -14.72 -18.43
CA GLY A 264 -5.72 -15.29 -17.21
C GLY A 264 -6.24 -14.60 -15.97
N TYR A 265 -6.30 -13.27 -15.97
CA TYR A 265 -6.84 -12.55 -14.82
C TYR A 265 -8.36 -12.69 -14.69
N VAL A 266 -9.10 -12.73 -15.79
CA VAL A 266 -10.54 -13.08 -15.76
C VAL A 266 -10.75 -14.46 -15.12
N GLY A 267 -9.89 -15.43 -15.45
CA GLY A 267 -9.90 -16.75 -14.80
C GLY A 267 -9.63 -16.67 -13.31
N THR A 268 -8.71 -15.82 -12.88
CA THR A 268 -8.43 -15.55 -11.47
C THR A 268 -9.67 -15.02 -10.74
N VAL A 269 -10.38 -14.07 -11.35
CA VAL A 269 -11.63 -13.52 -10.79
C VAL A 269 -12.70 -14.58 -10.66
N LYS A 270 -12.89 -15.42 -11.68
CA LYS A 270 -13.88 -16.50 -11.66
C LYS A 270 -13.60 -17.53 -10.57
N ARG A 271 -12.33 -17.92 -10.41
CA ARG A 271 -11.95 -18.85 -9.34
C ARG A 271 -12.14 -18.23 -7.95
N ALA A 272 -11.92 -16.93 -7.82
CA ALA A 272 -12.18 -16.22 -6.55
C ALA A 272 -13.67 -16.29 -6.18
N LEU A 273 -14.58 -16.11 -7.16
CA LEU A 273 -16.02 -16.26 -6.93
C LEU A 273 -16.37 -17.67 -6.43
N ASP A 274 -15.69 -18.69 -6.93
CA ASP A 274 -15.85 -20.07 -6.46
C ASP A 274 -15.22 -20.30 -5.07
N ASN A 275 -14.38 -19.37 -4.62
CA ASN A 275 -13.69 -19.43 -3.32
C ASN A 275 -14.19 -18.35 -2.35
N GLN A 276 -15.52 -18.16 -2.28
CA GLN A 276 -16.20 -17.29 -1.32
C GLN A 276 -15.88 -15.79 -1.48
N TRP A 277 -15.56 -15.34 -2.67
CA TRP A 277 -15.34 -13.92 -2.93
C TRP A 277 -16.66 -13.16 -2.91
N ASN A 278 -17.07 -12.74 -1.72
CA ASN A 278 -18.30 -12.01 -1.48
C ASN A 278 -18.19 -11.20 -0.17
N ARG A 279 -19.17 -10.32 0.06
CA ARG A 279 -19.20 -9.45 1.23
C ARG A 279 -19.24 -10.20 2.55
N GLU A 280 -19.86 -11.36 2.57
CA GLU A 280 -20.02 -12.14 3.81
C GLU A 280 -18.69 -12.73 4.29
N HIS A 281 -17.81 -13.11 3.38
CA HIS A 281 -16.62 -13.90 3.71
C HIS A 281 -15.29 -13.18 3.55
N ILE A 282 -15.21 -12.17 2.69
CA ILE A 282 -13.93 -11.55 2.31
C ILE A 282 -14.01 -10.03 2.39
N GLY A 283 -12.90 -9.40 2.74
CA GLY A 283 -12.75 -7.94 2.71
C GLY A 283 -13.19 -7.25 3.97
N SER A 284 -13.72 -6.05 3.85
CA SER A 284 -14.14 -5.20 4.98
C SER A 284 -13.03 -4.98 6.01
N HIS A 285 -11.81 -4.81 5.52
CA HIS A 285 -10.64 -4.51 6.34
C HIS A 285 -10.55 -3.02 6.65
N SER A 286 -9.93 -2.70 7.78
CA SER A 286 -9.54 -1.33 8.14
C SER A 286 -8.02 -1.27 8.27
N VAL A 287 -7.38 -0.53 7.37
CA VAL A 287 -5.93 -0.31 7.37
C VAL A 287 -5.70 1.16 7.65
N ARG A 288 -5.33 1.48 8.89
CA ARG A 288 -5.39 2.85 9.36
C ARG A 288 -4.17 3.25 10.18
N HIS A 289 -3.67 4.46 9.93
CA HIS A 289 -2.58 5.07 10.70
C HIS A 289 -1.34 4.17 10.80
N ASN A 290 -0.95 3.59 9.67
CA ASN A 290 0.33 2.88 9.56
C ASN A 290 1.34 3.73 8.82
N ARG A 291 2.61 3.54 9.14
CA ARG A 291 3.72 4.09 8.36
C ARG A 291 4.42 2.92 7.66
N VAL A 292 4.43 2.95 6.33
CA VAL A 292 4.96 1.85 5.50
C VAL A 292 6.01 2.42 4.55
N PHE A 293 7.24 1.90 4.62
CA PHE A 293 8.33 2.44 3.81
C PHE A 293 9.46 1.43 3.59
N PHE A 294 10.34 1.73 2.64
CA PHE A 294 11.43 0.85 2.21
C PHE A 294 10.94 -0.56 1.86
N CYS A 295 9.87 -0.63 1.10
CA CYS A 295 9.36 -1.85 0.50
C CYS A 295 9.66 -1.84 -1.00
N GLY A 296 10.06 -2.96 -1.56
CA GLY A 296 10.60 -2.99 -2.94
C GLY A 296 9.54 -2.95 -4.03
N GLN A 297 8.28 -3.27 -3.72
CA GLN A 297 7.19 -3.31 -4.70
C GLN A 297 6.08 -2.32 -4.39
N ALA A 298 5.43 -2.47 -3.26
CA ALA A 298 4.29 -1.62 -2.87
C ALA A 298 4.22 -1.48 -1.36
N GLY A 299 3.61 -0.39 -0.91
CA GLY A 299 3.35 -0.22 0.51
C GLY A 299 2.18 -1.08 0.96
N ILE A 300 1.02 -0.89 0.33
CA ILE A 300 -0.22 -1.62 0.60
C ILE A 300 -0.74 -2.16 -0.73
N ALA A 301 -0.98 -3.46 -0.80
CA ALA A 301 -1.51 -4.09 -2.00
C ALA A 301 -2.68 -5.01 -1.68
N GLY A 302 -3.59 -5.17 -2.63
CA GLY A 302 -4.69 -6.11 -2.54
C GLY A 302 -5.19 -6.50 -3.92
N SER A 303 -5.30 -7.80 -4.18
CA SER A 303 -5.99 -8.31 -5.36
C SER A 303 -7.22 -9.07 -4.91
N LEU A 304 -8.40 -8.50 -5.18
CA LEU A 304 -9.71 -9.04 -4.84
C LEU A 304 -10.04 -9.00 -3.33
N GLY A 305 -9.05 -9.13 -2.46
CA GLY A 305 -9.26 -9.19 -1.01
C GLY A 305 -9.52 -7.84 -0.34
N ALA A 306 -9.29 -6.73 -1.04
CA ALA A 306 -9.49 -5.39 -0.48
C ALA A 306 -10.91 -4.86 -0.64
N ILE A 307 -11.84 -5.65 -1.15
CA ILE A 307 -13.24 -5.25 -1.32
C ILE A 307 -13.83 -4.75 0.00
N PHE A 308 -14.66 -3.71 -0.08
CA PHE A 308 -15.39 -3.14 1.06
C PHE A 308 -14.50 -2.65 2.21
N SER A 309 -13.25 -2.32 1.91
CA SER A 309 -12.24 -1.95 2.91
C SER A 309 -12.02 -0.44 2.96
N THR A 310 -11.53 0.03 4.11
CA THR A 310 -11.10 1.41 4.31
C THR A 310 -9.59 1.43 4.53
N ILE A 311 -8.90 2.24 3.72
CA ILE A 311 -7.45 2.48 3.83
C ILE A 311 -7.28 3.97 4.11
N SER A 312 -6.96 4.34 5.35
CA SER A 312 -6.99 5.73 5.78
C SER A 312 -5.83 6.11 6.70
N ASP A 313 -5.46 7.38 6.67
CA ASP A 313 -4.46 7.97 7.58
C ASP A 313 -3.09 7.28 7.55
N ASN A 314 -2.75 6.60 6.46
CA ASN A 314 -1.45 5.95 6.34
C ASN A 314 -0.42 6.88 5.72
N VAL A 315 0.83 6.72 6.13
CA VAL A 315 1.99 7.37 5.51
C VAL A 315 2.77 6.29 4.78
N VAL A 316 2.86 6.42 3.45
CA VAL A 316 3.54 5.46 2.59
C VAL A 316 4.62 6.18 1.79
N HIS A 317 5.87 5.78 1.94
CA HIS A 317 6.97 6.47 1.28
C HIS A 317 8.16 5.57 0.99
N ASP A 318 9.02 6.01 0.10
CA ASP A 318 10.25 5.28 -0.25
C ASP A 318 9.94 3.83 -0.65
N ILE A 319 9.14 3.69 -1.70
CA ILE A 319 8.76 2.42 -2.29
C ILE A 319 9.50 2.22 -3.61
N GLY A 320 10.05 1.04 -3.81
CA GLY A 320 10.80 0.65 -4.98
C GLY A 320 12.11 -0.02 -4.62
N SER A 321 12.70 -0.72 -5.59
CA SER A 321 13.96 -1.44 -5.44
C SER A 321 14.94 -1.03 -6.54
N SER A 322 16.23 -1.10 -6.24
CA SER A 322 17.28 -0.91 -7.24
C SER A 322 17.62 -2.19 -8.00
N SER A 323 17.24 -3.37 -7.49
CA SER A 323 17.62 -4.66 -8.04
C SER A 323 16.55 -5.32 -8.91
N PHE A 324 15.29 -4.95 -8.77
CA PHE A 324 14.21 -5.47 -9.61
C PHE A 324 13.15 -4.40 -9.88
N TRP A 325 12.38 -4.63 -10.94
CA TRP A 325 11.31 -3.73 -11.34
C TRP A 325 10.25 -4.48 -12.16
N GLY A 326 9.00 -4.05 -12.03
CA GLY A 326 7.88 -4.56 -12.80
C GLY A 326 6.67 -3.63 -12.77
N TYR A 327 5.57 -4.10 -13.33
CA TYR A 327 4.36 -3.29 -13.55
C TYR A 327 3.38 -3.35 -12.38
N GLU A 328 3.90 -3.51 -11.15
CA GLU A 328 3.08 -3.59 -9.93
C GLU A 328 3.60 -2.66 -8.82
N LEU A 329 4.41 -1.66 -9.16
CA LEU A 329 4.99 -0.75 -8.19
C LEU A 329 4.08 0.45 -7.92
N ALA A 330 3.65 0.59 -6.66
CA ALA A 330 2.84 1.72 -6.20
C ALA A 330 2.95 1.92 -4.70
N GLY A 331 2.49 3.06 -4.21
CA GLY A 331 2.27 3.23 -2.78
C GLY A 331 1.13 2.35 -2.30
N ILE A 332 -0.03 2.48 -2.95
CA ILE A 332 -1.21 1.64 -2.75
C ILE A 332 -1.62 1.08 -4.11
N LYS A 333 -1.67 -0.23 -4.24
CA LYS A 333 -2.06 -0.91 -5.48
C LYS A 333 -3.21 -1.87 -5.19
N LEU A 334 -4.39 -1.60 -5.79
CA LEU A 334 -5.57 -2.45 -5.62
C LEU A 334 -6.13 -2.90 -6.95
N HIS A 335 -6.51 -4.18 -7.01
CA HIS A 335 -7.42 -4.73 -8.01
C HIS A 335 -8.77 -5.00 -7.35
N ALA A 336 -9.85 -4.66 -8.05
CA ALA A 336 -11.21 -4.78 -7.54
C ALA A 336 -11.44 -3.95 -6.26
N ALA A 337 -11.13 -2.66 -6.34
CA ALA A 337 -11.52 -1.72 -5.30
C ALA A 337 -13.04 -1.49 -5.38
N ILE A 338 -13.81 -2.44 -4.87
CA ILE A 338 -15.27 -2.37 -4.84
C ILE A 338 -15.70 -1.83 -3.49
N ASP A 339 -16.47 -0.74 -3.50
CA ASP A 339 -16.94 -0.05 -2.28
C ASP A 339 -15.81 0.20 -1.27
N ALA A 340 -14.62 0.51 -1.77
CA ALA A 340 -13.48 0.86 -0.93
C ALA A 340 -13.42 2.37 -0.69
N VAL A 341 -12.86 2.76 0.44
CA VAL A 341 -12.57 4.16 0.77
C VAL A 341 -11.08 4.30 1.00
N ILE A 342 -10.45 5.18 0.22
CA ILE A 342 -9.02 5.49 0.35
C ILE A 342 -8.94 6.97 0.74
N GLU A 343 -8.68 7.22 2.01
CA GLU A 343 -8.87 8.55 2.59
C GLU A 343 -7.69 9.02 3.42
N HIS A 344 -7.27 10.26 3.21
CA HIS A 344 -6.29 10.95 4.04
C HIS A 344 -4.99 10.14 4.21
N ASN A 345 -4.48 9.58 3.12
CA ASN A 345 -3.15 8.96 3.09
C ASN A 345 -2.13 9.97 2.56
N HIS A 346 -0.91 9.88 3.06
CA HIS A 346 0.22 10.68 2.64
C HIS A 346 1.21 9.76 1.93
N ILE A 347 1.37 9.97 0.62
CA ILE A 347 2.13 9.06 -0.24
C ILE A 347 3.18 9.86 -1.01
N TYR A 348 4.45 9.53 -0.83
CA TYR A 348 5.54 10.23 -1.49
C TYR A 348 6.77 9.35 -1.70
N ARG A 349 7.59 9.71 -2.68
CA ARG A 349 8.75 8.93 -3.12
C ARG A 349 8.39 7.47 -3.39
N THR A 350 7.27 7.28 -4.08
CA THR A 350 6.85 6.00 -4.65
C THR A 350 6.93 6.09 -6.17
N GLU A 351 6.64 5.03 -6.87
CA GLU A 351 6.56 5.06 -8.33
C GLU A 351 5.17 5.43 -8.80
N GLY A 352 4.14 4.72 -8.37
CA GLY A 352 2.78 4.84 -8.88
C GLY A 352 1.76 5.46 -7.92
N GLY A 353 2.16 6.05 -6.81
CA GLY A 353 1.25 6.66 -5.82
C GLY A 353 0.07 5.74 -5.45
N ILE A 354 -1.12 6.09 -5.89
CA ILE A 354 -2.32 5.23 -5.78
C ILE A 354 -2.65 4.67 -7.17
N TRP A 355 -2.75 3.37 -7.28
CA TRP A 355 -3.07 2.67 -8.52
C TRP A 355 -4.24 1.72 -8.31
N LEU A 356 -5.36 2.05 -8.95
CA LEU A 356 -6.59 1.25 -8.91
C LEU A 356 -6.79 0.61 -10.28
N ASP A 357 -6.69 -0.70 -10.32
CA ASP A 357 -6.63 -1.48 -11.55
C ASP A 357 -7.77 -2.48 -11.58
N TRP A 358 -8.46 -2.55 -12.68
CA TRP A 358 -9.64 -3.39 -12.93
C TRP A 358 -10.70 -3.36 -11.82
N MET A 359 -11.94 -3.28 -12.20
CA MET A 359 -13.10 -3.49 -11.34
C MET A 359 -13.23 -2.51 -10.16
N THR A 360 -12.66 -1.33 -10.26
CA THR A 360 -12.91 -0.28 -9.28
C THR A 360 -14.34 0.22 -9.48
N GLN A 361 -15.17 0.08 -8.46
CA GLN A 361 -16.59 0.36 -8.55
C GLN A 361 -17.18 0.72 -7.19
N GLY A 362 -17.85 1.86 -7.09
CA GLY A 362 -18.39 2.35 -5.82
C GLY A 362 -17.35 2.90 -4.86
N THR A 363 -16.15 3.18 -5.33
CA THR A 363 -15.00 3.55 -4.53
C THR A 363 -14.82 5.07 -4.47
N ARG A 364 -14.37 5.55 -3.32
CA ARG A 364 -14.02 6.95 -3.10
C ARG A 364 -12.55 7.10 -2.74
N VAL A 365 -11.87 8.01 -3.43
CA VAL A 365 -10.50 8.42 -3.16
C VAL A 365 -10.54 9.88 -2.73
N THR A 366 -10.31 10.17 -1.46
CA THR A 366 -10.56 11.51 -0.92
C THR A 366 -9.50 11.97 0.08
N ARG A 367 -9.19 13.27 0.04
CA ARG A 367 -8.32 13.93 1.01
C ARG A 367 -6.93 13.28 1.14
N ASN A 368 -6.39 12.75 0.06
CA ASN A 368 -5.02 12.21 0.06
C ASN A 368 -4.02 13.29 -0.34
N LEU A 369 -2.82 13.20 0.23
CA LEU A 369 -1.67 14.04 -0.11
C LEU A 369 -0.64 13.19 -0.83
N LEU A 370 -0.36 13.53 -2.08
CA LEU A 370 0.63 12.84 -2.91
C LEU A 370 1.61 13.87 -3.50
N HIS A 371 2.90 13.63 -3.33
CA HIS A 371 3.95 14.49 -3.87
C HIS A 371 5.24 13.72 -4.04
N ASP A 372 6.13 14.23 -4.88
CA ASP A 372 7.45 13.63 -5.11
C ASP A 372 7.39 12.14 -5.52
N ASN A 373 6.34 11.74 -6.22
CA ASN A 373 6.24 10.42 -6.81
C ASN A 373 6.90 10.42 -8.20
N ARG A 374 7.62 9.34 -8.52
CA ARG A 374 8.55 9.34 -9.67
C ARG A 374 7.88 9.23 -11.03
N VAL A 375 6.79 8.47 -11.12
CA VAL A 375 6.10 8.20 -12.39
C VAL A 375 4.72 8.85 -12.40
N GLN A 376 3.94 8.68 -11.35
CA GLN A 376 2.59 9.23 -11.26
C GLN A 376 2.11 9.29 -9.81
N ASP A 377 1.18 10.21 -9.53
CA ASP A 377 0.45 10.23 -8.25
C ASP A 377 -0.70 9.24 -8.25
N PHE A 378 -1.36 9.09 -9.39
CA PHE A 378 -2.64 8.42 -9.48
C PHE A 378 -2.79 7.71 -10.82
N SER A 379 -3.26 6.46 -10.77
CA SER A 379 -3.55 5.69 -11.96
C SER A 379 -4.87 4.95 -11.80
N LEU A 380 -5.71 5.10 -12.80
CA LEU A 380 -6.95 4.33 -12.98
C LEU A 380 -6.80 3.54 -14.26
N GLU A 381 -6.73 2.22 -14.17
CA GLU A 381 -6.50 1.37 -15.32
C GLU A 381 -7.68 0.44 -15.57
N VAL A 382 -8.39 0.72 -16.66
CA VAL A 382 -9.50 -0.07 -17.21
C VAL A 382 -10.61 -0.33 -16.18
N ASN A 383 -11.14 0.75 -15.64
CA ASN A 383 -12.27 0.69 -14.71
C ASN A 383 -13.55 1.24 -15.39
N HIS A 384 -14.69 0.69 -15.02
CA HIS A 384 -15.98 1.15 -15.51
C HIS A 384 -16.70 2.09 -14.55
N GLY A 385 -16.23 2.16 -13.30
CA GLY A 385 -16.83 3.01 -12.26
C GLY A 385 -18.11 2.46 -11.68
N PRO A 386 -18.80 3.24 -10.84
CA PRO A 386 -18.48 4.63 -10.48
C PRO A 386 -17.30 4.78 -9.54
N ILE A 387 -16.56 5.87 -9.71
CA ILE A 387 -15.41 6.23 -8.86
C ILE A 387 -15.52 7.71 -8.54
N ILE A 388 -15.37 8.08 -7.27
CA ILE A 388 -15.30 9.47 -6.83
C ILE A 388 -13.87 9.77 -6.36
N VAL A 389 -13.29 10.80 -6.94
CA VAL A 389 -11.95 11.31 -6.60
C VAL A 389 -12.12 12.76 -6.20
N ASP A 390 -12.06 13.06 -4.89
CA ASP A 390 -12.36 14.41 -4.43
C ASP A 390 -11.40 14.91 -3.35
N ASN A 391 -11.19 16.21 -3.35
CA ASN A 391 -10.40 16.89 -2.33
C ASN A 391 -8.99 16.35 -2.14
N ASN A 392 -8.39 15.80 -3.19
CA ASN A 392 -7.02 15.31 -3.12
C ASN A 392 -6.02 16.41 -3.52
N LEU A 393 -4.84 16.34 -2.92
CA LEU A 393 -3.68 17.12 -3.30
C LEU A 393 -2.74 16.21 -4.10
N PHE A 394 -2.86 16.27 -5.42
CA PHE A 394 -2.00 15.55 -6.36
C PHE A 394 -0.93 16.49 -6.88
N LEU A 395 0.24 16.50 -6.24
CA LEU A 395 1.23 17.55 -6.39
C LEU A 395 2.52 17.12 -7.13
N SER A 396 2.61 15.89 -7.58
CA SER A 396 3.72 15.46 -8.43
C SER A 396 3.43 15.86 -9.89
N PRO A 397 4.37 16.55 -10.57
CA PRO A 397 4.16 17.04 -11.93
C PRO A 397 4.33 15.97 -13.01
N GLU A 398 4.15 14.72 -12.68
CA GLU A 398 4.34 13.56 -13.56
C GLU A 398 3.05 13.19 -14.31
N LEU A 399 3.10 12.13 -15.09
CA LEU A 399 1.95 11.66 -15.87
C LEU A 399 0.98 10.85 -15.02
N ALA A 400 -0.31 10.89 -15.36
CA ALA A 400 -1.35 10.07 -14.73
C ALA A 400 -2.17 9.30 -15.77
N GLN A 401 -2.49 8.05 -15.50
CA GLN A 401 -3.20 7.16 -16.43
C GLN A 401 -4.72 7.15 -16.23
N VAL A 402 -5.30 8.31 -15.99
CA VAL A 402 -6.75 8.39 -15.71
C VAL A 402 -7.63 8.22 -16.95
N LYS A 403 -7.07 8.40 -18.15
CA LYS A 403 -7.81 8.29 -19.41
C LYS A 403 -8.21 6.85 -19.77
N LEU A 404 -7.58 5.85 -19.14
CA LEU A 404 -7.91 4.43 -19.37
C LEU A 404 -9.19 3.98 -18.66
N SER A 405 -9.86 4.85 -17.93
CA SER A 405 -11.05 4.52 -17.14
C SER A 405 -12.21 5.44 -17.46
N GLN A 406 -13.41 5.00 -17.11
CA GLN A 406 -14.65 5.75 -17.26
C GLN A 406 -15.50 5.66 -15.99
N GLY A 407 -16.58 6.43 -15.95
CA GLY A 407 -17.45 6.46 -14.77
C GLY A 407 -16.81 7.14 -13.57
N VAL A 408 -15.96 8.16 -13.81
CA VAL A 408 -15.17 8.80 -12.76
C VAL A 408 -15.58 10.25 -12.58
N ALA A 409 -15.73 10.67 -11.34
CA ALA A 409 -15.97 12.06 -10.98
C ALA A 409 -14.79 12.64 -10.18
N PHE A 410 -14.16 13.66 -10.74
CA PHE A 410 -13.09 14.41 -10.09
C PHE A 410 -13.68 15.72 -9.56
N VAL A 411 -13.75 15.89 -8.25
CA VAL A 411 -14.40 17.03 -7.61
C VAL A 411 -13.45 17.72 -6.64
N HIS A 412 -13.19 19.01 -6.84
CA HIS A 412 -12.36 19.80 -5.93
C HIS A 412 -10.97 19.21 -5.66
N ASN A 413 -10.29 18.66 -6.66
CA ASN A 413 -8.89 18.27 -6.51
C ASN A 413 -7.96 19.40 -6.92
N THR A 414 -6.77 19.43 -6.34
CA THR A 414 -5.65 20.24 -6.81
C THR A 414 -4.70 19.29 -7.54
N ILE A 415 -4.52 19.50 -8.86
CA ILE A 415 -3.91 18.53 -9.74
C ILE A 415 -2.72 19.15 -10.48
N ALA A 416 -1.51 18.63 -10.22
CA ALA A 416 -0.29 19.07 -10.88
C ALA A 416 0.17 18.15 -12.03
N TRP A 417 -0.46 17.01 -12.22
CA TRP A 417 -0.05 16.03 -13.23
C TRP A 417 -0.48 16.42 -14.64
N LYS A 418 0.12 15.74 -15.64
CA LYS A 418 -0.39 15.60 -17.00
C LYS A 418 -1.09 14.26 -17.14
N ILE A 419 -2.10 14.19 -18.00
CA ILE A 419 -2.77 12.92 -18.29
C ILE A 419 -1.98 12.19 -19.40
N TRP A 420 -1.67 10.91 -19.14
CA TRP A 420 -0.97 10.08 -20.09
C TRP A 420 -1.74 9.99 -21.41
N PRO A 421 -1.09 10.29 -22.55
CA PRO A 421 -1.75 10.22 -23.86
C PRO A 421 -1.95 8.77 -24.27
N THR A 422 -3.12 8.22 -24.00
CA THR A 422 -3.53 6.88 -24.43
C THR A 422 -4.52 6.96 -25.56
N GLY A 423 -4.76 5.83 -26.23
CA GLY A 423 -5.82 5.73 -27.23
C GLY A 423 -7.20 6.01 -26.66
N ASP A 424 -8.16 6.20 -27.54
CA ASP A 424 -9.54 6.54 -27.13
C ASP A 424 -10.31 5.34 -26.56
N VAL A 425 -9.91 4.13 -26.93
CA VAL A 425 -10.55 2.89 -26.50
C VAL A 425 -9.51 1.92 -26.00
N ASP A 426 -9.72 1.37 -24.82
CA ASP A 426 -8.98 0.21 -24.35
C ASP A 426 -9.82 -1.03 -24.63
N GLU A 427 -9.30 -1.93 -25.44
CA GLU A 427 -10.04 -3.08 -25.96
C GLU A 427 -10.13 -4.27 -24.98
N ARG A 428 -9.47 -4.17 -23.83
CA ARG A 428 -9.54 -5.23 -22.82
C ARG A 428 -10.98 -5.40 -22.35
N GLN A 429 -11.48 -6.63 -22.43
CA GLN A 429 -12.83 -6.96 -21.97
C GLN A 429 -12.77 -7.24 -20.47
N THR A 430 -12.98 -6.22 -19.67
CA THR A 430 -12.89 -6.33 -18.22
C THR A 430 -14.26 -6.48 -17.58
N PRO A 431 -14.35 -7.24 -16.47
CA PRO A 431 -15.63 -7.43 -15.78
C PRO A 431 -16.10 -6.16 -15.09
N TYR A 432 -17.42 -6.00 -15.05
CA TYR A 432 -18.08 -5.05 -14.18
C TYR A 432 -19.17 -5.79 -13.38
N MET A 433 -19.42 -5.31 -12.18
CA MET A 433 -20.22 -6.01 -11.18
C MET A 433 -21.61 -5.37 -11.03
N PHE A 434 -22.54 -6.13 -10.47
CA PHE A 434 -23.75 -5.55 -9.93
C PHE A 434 -23.38 -4.55 -8.81
N PRO A 435 -24.19 -3.49 -8.60
CA PRO A 435 -23.89 -2.47 -7.59
C PRO A 435 -23.63 -3.08 -6.21
N HIS A 436 -22.51 -2.65 -5.59
CA HIS A 436 -22.11 -3.06 -4.23
C HIS A 436 -21.94 -4.57 -4.05
N ASP A 437 -21.53 -5.26 -5.10
CA ASP A 437 -21.42 -6.71 -5.13
C ASP A 437 -20.15 -7.14 -5.89
N THR A 438 -19.75 -8.38 -5.68
CA THR A 438 -18.65 -9.04 -6.42
C THR A 438 -19.16 -9.86 -7.60
N GLN A 439 -20.48 -10.09 -7.72
CA GLN A 439 -21.05 -10.83 -8.82
C GLN A 439 -20.88 -10.09 -10.14
N ILE A 440 -20.35 -10.77 -11.14
CA ILE A 440 -20.11 -10.20 -12.46
C ILE A 440 -21.45 -9.98 -13.17
N LYS A 441 -21.70 -8.74 -13.58
CA LYS A 441 -22.85 -8.36 -14.39
C LYS A 441 -22.56 -8.53 -15.88
N GLY A 442 -21.35 -8.25 -16.30
CA GLY A 442 -20.93 -8.36 -17.69
C GLY A 442 -19.45 -8.02 -17.89
N TYR A 443 -19.06 -8.01 -19.15
CA TYR A 443 -17.70 -7.66 -19.60
C TYR A 443 -17.82 -6.57 -20.67
N HIS A 444 -16.90 -5.62 -20.65
CA HIS A 444 -16.91 -4.54 -21.63
C HIS A 444 -15.49 -3.97 -21.82
N ASP A 445 -15.23 -3.44 -23.01
CA ASP A 445 -14.06 -2.59 -23.23
C ASP A 445 -14.24 -1.24 -22.52
N CYS A 446 -13.18 -0.45 -22.44
CA CYS A 446 -13.23 0.91 -21.90
C CYS A 446 -13.17 1.91 -23.07
N PRO A 447 -14.32 2.46 -23.54
CA PRO A 447 -14.33 3.42 -24.63
C PRO A 447 -13.85 4.81 -24.25
N CYS A 448 -13.45 5.05 -23.04
CA CYS A 448 -13.04 6.34 -22.47
C CYS A 448 -14.11 7.44 -22.54
N GLY A 449 -14.04 8.37 -21.62
CA GLY A 449 -15.08 9.38 -21.39
C GLY A 449 -15.93 9.01 -20.18
N ASN A 450 -17.18 9.48 -20.15
CA ASN A 450 -18.05 9.31 -18.99
C ASN A 450 -17.35 9.77 -17.71
N VAL A 451 -16.70 10.92 -17.79
CA VAL A 451 -15.97 11.54 -16.68
C VAL A 451 -16.56 12.91 -16.36
N CYS A 452 -16.52 13.26 -15.09
CA CYS A 452 -16.91 14.56 -14.58
C CYS A 452 -15.69 15.22 -13.94
N TYR A 453 -15.46 16.49 -14.26
CA TYR A 453 -14.45 17.32 -13.60
C TYR A 453 -15.15 18.59 -13.12
N PHE A 454 -15.38 18.67 -11.80
CA PHE A 454 -16.06 19.82 -11.20
C PHE A 454 -15.16 20.53 -10.18
N ASN A 455 -14.95 21.83 -10.37
CA ASN A 455 -14.25 22.71 -9.43
C ASN A 455 -12.81 22.29 -9.10
N ASN A 456 -12.13 21.61 -10.02
CA ASN A 456 -10.72 21.27 -9.81
C ASN A 456 -9.81 22.46 -10.14
N LEU A 457 -8.68 22.51 -9.48
CA LEU A 457 -7.59 23.42 -9.79
C LEU A 457 -6.50 22.64 -10.53
N LEU A 458 -6.29 22.98 -11.80
CA LEU A 458 -5.36 22.28 -12.68
C LEU A 458 -4.09 23.12 -12.83
N LEU A 459 -2.97 22.63 -12.28
CA LEU A 459 -1.73 23.40 -12.18
C LEU A 459 -0.78 23.20 -13.35
N ARG A 460 -1.09 22.31 -14.29
CA ARG A 460 -0.16 21.98 -15.36
C ARG A 460 -0.75 22.02 -16.76
N GLU A 461 -1.92 21.46 -16.97
CA GLU A 461 -2.57 21.45 -18.27
C GLU A 461 -4.09 21.42 -18.16
N ASN A 462 -4.75 21.73 -19.27
CA ASN A 462 -6.21 21.68 -19.36
C ASN A 462 -6.69 20.24 -19.60
N LEU A 463 -7.98 20.08 -19.81
CA LEU A 463 -8.63 18.78 -20.02
C LEU A 463 -8.91 18.45 -21.49
N SER A 464 -8.17 19.07 -22.43
CA SER A 464 -8.41 18.91 -23.86
C SER A 464 -8.23 17.48 -24.38
N MET A 465 -7.47 16.62 -23.64
CA MET A 465 -7.32 15.22 -24.01
C MET A 465 -8.63 14.42 -24.00
N TYR A 466 -9.68 14.96 -23.39
CA TYR A 466 -11.00 14.33 -23.38
C TYR A 466 -11.91 14.76 -24.55
N GLU A 467 -11.50 15.73 -25.38
CA GLU A 467 -12.32 16.25 -26.47
C GLU A 467 -12.78 15.19 -27.46
N ASN A 468 -11.97 14.16 -27.69
CA ASN A 468 -12.26 13.07 -28.61
C ASN A 468 -12.75 11.79 -27.90
N SER A 469 -13.15 11.89 -26.66
CA SER A 469 -13.65 10.71 -25.92
C SER A 469 -14.95 10.19 -26.52
N LYS A 470 -15.09 8.87 -26.57
CA LYS A 470 -16.27 8.21 -27.15
C LYS A 470 -17.55 8.46 -26.34
N LEU A 471 -17.41 8.49 -25.01
CA LEU A 471 -18.53 8.76 -24.11
C LEU A 471 -18.55 10.23 -23.68
N PRO A 472 -19.71 10.80 -23.37
CA PRO A 472 -19.83 12.21 -22.96
C PRO A 472 -19.02 12.52 -21.70
N THR A 473 -18.58 13.78 -21.61
CA THR A 473 -17.86 14.31 -20.46
C THR A 473 -18.62 15.54 -19.92
N LYS A 474 -18.44 15.82 -18.62
CA LYS A 474 -18.98 17.01 -17.95
C LYS A 474 -17.83 17.77 -17.29
N MET A 475 -17.59 19.00 -17.75
CA MET A 475 -16.48 19.82 -17.28
C MET A 475 -17.01 21.18 -16.83
N GLU A 476 -17.14 21.42 -15.52
CA GLU A 476 -17.66 22.67 -14.97
C GLU A 476 -16.81 23.19 -13.82
N GLY A 477 -16.55 24.49 -13.82
CA GLY A 477 -15.93 25.17 -12.71
C GLY A 477 -14.44 24.90 -12.51
N ASN A 478 -13.81 24.16 -13.41
CA ASN A 478 -12.37 23.90 -13.33
C ASN A 478 -11.59 25.16 -13.72
N VAL A 479 -10.46 25.36 -13.05
CA VAL A 479 -9.56 26.48 -13.32
C VAL A 479 -8.20 25.93 -13.65
N VAL A 480 -7.66 26.35 -14.80
CA VAL A 480 -6.29 26.03 -15.21
C VAL A 480 -5.41 27.21 -14.84
N ASP A 481 -4.44 27.02 -13.97
CA ASP A 481 -3.50 28.04 -13.56
C ASP A 481 -2.08 27.48 -13.44
N THR A 482 -1.33 27.61 -14.53
CA THR A 482 0.04 27.12 -14.61
C THR A 482 1.06 28.06 -13.96
N LEU A 483 0.63 29.22 -13.48
CA LEU A 483 1.49 30.22 -12.85
C LEU A 483 1.54 30.07 -11.33
N VAL A 484 0.69 29.24 -10.73
CA VAL A 484 0.74 28.94 -9.30
C VAL A 484 2.06 28.26 -8.97
N GLN A 485 2.80 28.88 -8.05
CA GLN A 485 4.01 28.28 -7.48
C GLN A 485 3.64 27.60 -6.17
N TYR A 486 4.13 26.39 -5.98
CA TYR A 486 3.83 25.61 -4.77
C TYR A 486 5.02 24.72 -4.38
N ARG A 487 5.06 24.38 -3.09
CA ARG A 487 6.00 23.40 -2.57
C ARG A 487 5.41 22.70 -1.35
N VAL A 488 5.83 21.48 -1.11
CA VAL A 488 5.51 20.72 0.10
C VAL A 488 6.80 20.57 0.91
N GLU A 489 6.74 20.89 2.20
CA GLU A 489 7.90 20.96 3.07
C GLU A 489 7.62 20.28 4.40
N GLU A 490 8.56 19.43 4.85
CA GLU A 490 8.48 18.81 6.16
C GLU A 490 9.01 19.75 7.24
N MET A 491 8.20 19.94 8.29
CA MET A 491 8.54 20.70 9.47
C MET A 491 8.47 19.81 10.71
N ALA A 492 8.86 20.33 11.88
CA ALA A 492 8.90 19.54 13.12
C ALA A 492 7.54 18.95 13.53
N ASP A 493 6.46 19.64 13.23
CA ASP A 493 5.10 19.25 13.64
C ASP A 493 4.23 18.69 12.50
N GLY A 494 4.80 18.54 11.30
CA GLY A 494 4.08 17.99 10.17
C GLY A 494 4.54 18.55 8.83
N TRP A 495 3.72 18.31 7.81
CA TRP A 495 3.98 18.73 6.45
C TRP A 495 3.15 19.94 6.08
N TYR A 496 3.78 20.90 5.41
CA TYR A 496 3.17 22.16 5.01
C TYR A 496 3.13 22.31 3.51
N LEU A 497 2.00 22.72 3.00
CA LEU A 497 1.85 23.19 1.63
C LEU A 497 1.97 24.71 1.64
N GLU A 498 2.88 25.21 0.83
CA GLU A 498 3.02 26.62 0.57
C GLU A 498 2.72 26.85 -0.90
N PHE A 499 1.80 27.74 -1.21
CA PHE A 499 1.55 28.12 -2.59
C PHE A 499 1.17 29.59 -2.72
N ILE A 500 1.45 30.13 -3.91
CA ILE A 500 1.21 31.53 -4.23
C ILE A 500 0.08 31.57 -5.26
N PRO A 501 -1.15 31.87 -4.84
CA PRO A 501 -2.27 31.97 -5.76
C PRO A 501 -2.09 33.17 -6.70
N THR A 502 -2.57 33.03 -7.91
CA THR A 502 -2.65 34.20 -8.82
C THR A 502 -3.90 35.02 -8.54
N LYS A 503 -3.96 36.23 -9.08
CA LYS A 503 -5.13 37.11 -8.89
C LYS A 503 -6.44 36.47 -9.36
N SER A 504 -6.38 35.58 -10.35
CA SER A 504 -7.54 34.86 -10.88
C SER A 504 -8.17 33.87 -9.90
N LEU A 505 -7.40 33.37 -8.92
CA LEU A 505 -7.94 32.44 -7.93
C LEU A 505 -8.73 33.14 -6.82
N SER A 506 -8.41 34.37 -6.52
CA SER A 506 -8.90 35.04 -5.33
C SER A 506 -10.21 35.80 -5.49
N LYS A 507 -10.50 36.32 -6.69
CA LYS A 507 -11.68 37.18 -6.92
C LYS A 507 -12.60 36.69 -8.04
N GLU A 508 -12.06 35.97 -9.02
CA GLU A 508 -12.79 35.63 -10.25
C GLU A 508 -13.20 34.15 -10.31
N CYS A 509 -12.75 33.34 -9.37
CA CYS A 509 -12.89 31.89 -9.43
C CYS A 509 -13.81 31.29 -8.35
N THR A 510 -14.82 32.03 -7.94
CA THR A 510 -15.79 31.54 -6.95
C THR A 510 -16.75 30.55 -7.56
N LYS A 511 -16.91 29.41 -6.91
CA LYS A 511 -17.66 28.27 -7.43
C LYS A 511 -18.85 27.92 -6.54
N ALA A 512 -19.89 27.39 -7.19
CA ALA A 512 -21.04 26.82 -6.48
C ALA A 512 -20.68 25.48 -5.84
N LEU A 513 -21.40 25.12 -4.79
CA LEU A 513 -21.30 23.81 -4.15
C LEU A 513 -21.67 22.70 -5.14
N VAL A 514 -20.90 21.64 -5.16
CA VAL A 514 -21.17 20.47 -6.01
C VAL A 514 -22.03 19.48 -5.25
N TYR A 515 -23.10 19.01 -5.89
CA TYR A 515 -23.99 17.98 -5.37
C TYR A 515 -23.81 16.67 -6.12
N SER A 516 -23.93 15.55 -5.43
CA SER A 516 -23.77 14.23 -6.02
C SER A 516 -24.73 13.94 -7.20
N GLN A 517 -25.94 14.48 -7.15
CA GLN A 517 -26.89 14.33 -8.26
C GLN A 517 -26.41 14.92 -9.60
N GLN A 518 -25.45 15.85 -9.57
CA GLN A 518 -24.87 16.45 -10.78
C GLN A 518 -23.91 15.52 -11.51
N LEU A 519 -23.43 14.47 -10.82
CA LEU A 519 -22.39 13.59 -11.34
C LEU A 519 -22.92 12.57 -12.35
N GLY A 520 -24.21 12.26 -12.30
CA GLY A 520 -24.81 11.28 -13.20
C GLY A 520 -24.54 9.84 -12.79
N GLU A 521 -24.32 8.99 -13.79
CA GLU A 521 -24.11 7.56 -13.58
C GLU A 521 -22.90 7.06 -14.40
N ALA A 522 -22.30 5.98 -13.94
CA ALA A 522 -21.31 5.23 -14.71
C ALA A 522 -22.05 4.50 -15.85
N ALA A 523 -21.65 4.77 -17.09
CA ALA A 523 -22.42 4.38 -18.28
C ALA A 523 -22.52 2.86 -18.47
N ILE A 524 -21.48 2.12 -18.17
CA ILE A 524 -21.44 0.67 -18.41
C ILE A 524 -22.24 -0.11 -17.35
N PRO A 525 -21.95 0.02 -16.04
CA PRO A 525 -22.76 -0.66 -15.03
C PRO A 525 -24.12 0.01 -14.81
N ARG A 526 -24.32 1.23 -15.30
CA ARG A 526 -25.51 2.08 -15.06
C ARG A 526 -25.78 2.30 -13.58
N GLN A 527 -24.69 2.43 -12.82
CA GLN A 527 -24.75 2.73 -11.39
C GLN A 527 -24.56 4.24 -11.16
N ARG A 528 -25.34 4.82 -10.28
CA ARG A 528 -25.23 6.24 -9.95
C ARG A 528 -23.90 6.53 -9.29
N ILE A 529 -23.33 7.69 -9.63
CA ILE A 529 -22.13 8.21 -8.97
C ILE A 529 -22.59 8.98 -7.75
N GLU A 530 -22.43 8.40 -6.57
CA GLU A 530 -22.90 8.99 -5.32
C GLU A 530 -21.91 8.73 -4.18
N LEU A 531 -21.94 9.61 -3.17
CA LEU A 531 -21.05 9.49 -2.02
C LEU A 531 -21.41 8.26 -1.18
N PRO A 532 -20.43 7.42 -0.81
CA PRO A 532 -20.68 6.18 -0.06
C PRO A 532 -21.33 6.41 1.31
N ASP A 533 -21.10 7.58 1.92
CA ASP A 533 -21.66 7.95 3.22
C ASP A 533 -23.10 8.49 3.13
N GLY A 534 -23.69 8.50 1.95
CA GLY A 534 -25.05 8.98 1.70
C GLY A 534 -25.21 10.49 1.69
N LYS A 535 -24.15 11.26 1.87
CA LYS A 535 -24.18 12.73 1.78
C LYS A 535 -24.52 13.17 0.36
N LYS A 536 -25.18 14.34 0.25
CA LYS A 536 -25.68 14.87 -1.02
C LYS A 536 -24.76 15.93 -1.63
N ALA A 537 -23.79 16.44 -0.89
CA ALA A 537 -22.92 17.52 -1.33
C ALA A 537 -21.47 17.31 -0.91
N PHE A 538 -20.56 17.88 -1.70
CA PHE A 538 -19.13 17.95 -1.36
C PHE A 538 -18.87 19.20 -0.53
N ASP A 539 -19.34 19.21 0.70
CA ASP A 539 -19.44 20.38 1.57
C ASP A 539 -18.23 20.61 2.48
N LYS A 540 -17.20 19.78 2.36
CA LYS A 540 -15.95 19.95 3.12
C LYS A 540 -14.75 19.94 2.20
N ASP A 541 -13.73 20.75 2.53
CA ASP A 541 -12.46 20.77 1.81
C ASP A 541 -11.48 19.71 2.37
N TYR A 542 -10.27 19.70 1.84
CA TYR A 542 -9.19 18.80 2.29
C TYR A 542 -8.95 18.88 3.80
N LEU A 543 -9.03 20.07 4.39
CA LEU A 543 -8.80 20.30 5.82
C LEU A 543 -10.05 20.08 6.68
N GLY A 544 -11.17 19.68 6.09
CA GLY A 544 -12.44 19.51 6.79
C GLY A 544 -13.21 20.81 7.01
N ARG A 545 -12.80 21.91 6.41
CA ARG A 545 -13.49 23.20 6.48
C ARG A 545 -14.76 23.16 5.65
N LYS A 546 -15.83 23.72 6.17
CA LYS A 546 -17.13 23.71 5.49
C LYS A 546 -17.15 24.64 4.29
N ARG A 547 -17.63 24.14 3.16
CA ARG A 547 -17.92 24.94 1.96
C ARG A 547 -19.32 25.57 2.04
N LYS A 548 -19.46 26.67 1.35
CA LYS A 548 -20.69 27.43 1.24
C LYS A 548 -21.47 27.00 0.00
N LYS A 549 -22.74 27.42 -0.11
CA LYS A 549 -23.52 27.19 -1.32
C LYS A 549 -22.90 27.87 -2.54
N ARG A 550 -22.27 29.03 -2.35
CA ARG A 550 -21.58 29.81 -3.39
C ARG A 550 -20.33 30.45 -2.80
N GLY A 551 -19.40 30.83 -3.65
CA GLY A 551 -18.19 31.52 -3.23
C GLY A 551 -17.06 30.62 -2.80
N ASN A 552 -17.04 29.35 -3.27
CA ASN A 552 -15.98 28.43 -3.01
C ASN A 552 -14.85 28.56 -4.02
N LEU A 553 -13.63 28.22 -3.62
CA LEU A 553 -12.50 28.19 -4.51
C LEU A 553 -12.43 26.87 -5.30
N PRO A 554 -11.82 26.88 -6.49
CA PRO A 554 -11.43 25.64 -7.14
C PRO A 554 -10.32 24.95 -6.35
N GLY A 555 -10.20 23.63 -6.51
CA GLY A 555 -9.18 22.85 -5.82
C GLY A 555 -9.61 22.34 -4.46
N ALA A 556 -8.66 21.71 -3.76
CA ALA A 556 -8.92 20.95 -2.55
C ALA A 556 -9.01 21.79 -1.28
N ILE A 557 -8.43 22.98 -1.27
CA ILE A 557 -8.31 23.81 -0.06
C ILE A 557 -8.99 25.14 -0.24
N GLU A 558 -9.87 25.48 0.69
CA GLU A 558 -10.41 26.83 0.84
C GLU A 558 -9.41 27.70 1.62
N PHE A 559 -8.89 28.74 0.98
CA PHE A 559 -7.97 29.68 1.61
C PHE A 559 -8.49 31.11 1.51
N LYS A 560 -7.96 32.00 2.34
CA LYS A 560 -8.35 33.41 2.37
C LYS A 560 -7.23 34.32 1.83
N GLY A 561 -7.59 35.29 1.00
CA GLY A 561 -6.70 36.35 0.53
C GLY A 561 -5.91 36.00 -0.72
N ASP A 562 -5.17 37.01 -1.20
CA ASP A 562 -4.40 36.98 -2.45
C ASP A 562 -2.88 36.81 -2.20
N SER A 563 -2.49 36.56 -0.96
CA SER A 563 -1.10 36.43 -0.58
C SER A 563 -0.65 34.96 -0.52
N ARG A 564 0.63 34.78 -0.35
CA ARG A 564 1.23 33.47 -0.10
C ARG A 564 0.46 32.73 0.98
N VAL A 565 0.01 31.52 0.65
CA VAL A 565 -0.69 30.63 1.57
C VAL A 565 0.30 29.59 2.10
N ARG A 566 0.30 29.43 3.42
CA ARG A 566 1.05 28.35 4.06
C ARG A 566 0.11 27.63 5.02
N VAL A 567 -0.07 26.34 4.83
CA VAL A 567 -1.03 25.55 5.61
C VAL A 567 -0.46 24.17 5.89
N LYS A 568 -0.67 23.68 7.12
CA LYS A 568 -0.32 22.31 7.46
C LYS A 568 -1.31 21.36 6.78
N VAL A 569 -0.79 20.43 5.99
CA VAL A 569 -1.60 19.49 5.20
C VAL A 569 -1.50 18.06 5.72
N TYR A 570 -0.55 17.78 6.60
CA TYR A 570 -0.44 16.47 7.23
C TYR A 570 0.35 16.56 8.53
N ASP A 571 -0.12 15.88 9.57
CA ASP A 571 0.57 15.83 10.85
C ASP A 571 1.77 14.87 10.78
N THR A 572 2.77 15.11 11.66
CA THR A 572 3.84 14.12 11.87
C THR A 572 3.22 12.82 12.36
N TRP A 573 3.66 11.71 11.76
CA TRP A 573 3.22 10.39 12.20
C TRP A 573 3.79 10.06 13.58
N ASN A 574 2.93 9.70 14.52
CA ASN A 574 3.30 9.34 15.89
C ASN A 574 2.63 8.03 16.30
#